data_f21f3dea142e844193beaa95487f5c69
#
_entry.id   f21f3dea142e844193beaa95487f5c69
#
_cell.length_a   1.000
_cell.length_b   1.000
_cell.length_c   1.000
_cell.angle_alpha   90.00
_cell.angle_beta   90.00
_cell.angle_gamma   90.00
#
_symmetry.space_group_name_H-M   'P 1'
#
loop_
_entity.id
_entity.type
_entity.pdbx_description
1 polymer ?
#
loop_
_entity_poly.entity_id
_entity_poly.type
_entity_poly.pdbx_seq_one_letter_code
_entity_poly.pdbx_strand_id
1 'polypeptide(L)'
;MLLLGSAGLPSRLLALIILCAVPLAGCSSATTSGEGGSSSAGDMFPDVIEVAASAEDDETYTFEVTMTSPYDTPERYADGWRVLAEDGTVLGTMKLDHDHAEEQPFTRIQTGVEVPDGTDSVEVEGHDQANGYGGDTVSVDLPLP
;
A
#
# COMPACT_ATOMS: atom_id res chain seq x y z
N MET A 1 -23.45 -34.41 44.57
CA MET A 1 -24.55 -35.06 43.84
C MET A 1 -24.22 -34.83 42.37
N LEU A 2 -23.34 -35.60 41.88
CA LEU A 2 -23.31 -36.81 41.05
C LEU A 2 -24.38 -36.80 39.95
N LEU A 3 -23.89 -36.88 38.71
CA LEU A 3 -24.21 -37.81 37.61
C LEU A 3 -23.71 -37.15 36.30
N LEU A 4 -22.64 -37.52 35.67
CA LEU A 4 -22.34 -38.73 34.87
C LEU A 4 -23.36 -39.08 33.79
N GLY A 5 -22.86 -39.17 32.60
CA GLY A 5 -23.39 -39.90 31.47
C GLY A 5 -23.30 -39.14 30.17
N SER A 6 -22.88 -39.59 29.04
CA SER A 6 -22.37 -40.89 28.61
C SER A 6 -21.89 -40.71 27.15
N ALA A 7 -20.90 -41.45 26.84
CA ALA A 7 -20.27 -41.63 25.54
C ALA A 7 -21.17 -42.17 24.44
N GLY A 8 -20.83 -41.89 23.20
CA GLY A 8 -21.41 -42.54 22.03
C GLY A 8 -20.59 -42.34 20.78
N LEU A 9 -19.58 -43.18 20.55
CA LEU A 9 -19.03 -43.63 19.25
C LEU A 9 -19.57 -45.04 19.01
N PRO A 10 -19.44 -45.66 17.85
CA PRO A 10 -19.02 -45.30 16.51
C PRO A 10 -19.95 -45.82 15.39
N SER A 11 -19.73 -45.44 14.15
CA SER A 11 -20.08 -46.36 13.06
C SER A 11 -19.15 -46.19 11.85
N ARG A 12 -18.41 -47.27 11.65
CA ARG A 12 -17.64 -47.58 10.43
C ARG A 12 -18.58 -48.00 9.32
N LEU A 13 -18.28 -47.64 8.08
CA LEU A 13 -18.50 -48.46 6.87
C LEU A 13 -17.87 -47.68 5.71
N LEU A 14 -16.88 -48.17 5.17
CA LEU A 14 -16.57 -49.17 4.17
C LEU A 14 -16.43 -48.62 2.77
N ALA A 15 -15.21 -48.70 2.32
CA ALA A 15 -14.60 -48.64 1.02
C ALA A 15 -15.51 -48.74 -0.21
N LEU A 16 -15.18 -47.92 -1.22
CA LEU A 16 -15.23 -48.39 -2.59
C LEU A 16 -14.12 -47.73 -3.40
N ILE A 17 -13.12 -48.56 -3.69
CA ILE A 17 -12.03 -48.31 -4.62
C ILE A 17 -12.61 -48.48 -6.01
N ILE A 18 -12.66 -47.44 -6.81
CA ILE A 18 -12.83 -47.54 -8.25
C ILE A 18 -11.53 -47.07 -8.90
N LEU A 19 -10.77 -48.06 -9.33
CA LEU A 19 -9.59 -47.97 -10.20
C LEU A 19 -10.10 -47.73 -11.62
N CYS A 20 -9.95 -46.54 -12.16
CA CYS A 20 -10.11 -46.27 -13.58
C CYS A 20 -8.79 -45.75 -14.16
N ALA A 21 -8.28 -46.50 -15.07
CA ALA A 21 -7.05 -46.32 -15.81
C ALA A 21 -7.11 -45.10 -16.73
N VAL A 22 -5.98 -44.42 -16.82
CA VAL A 22 -5.65 -43.25 -17.63
C VAL A 22 -5.38 -43.69 -19.10
N PRO A 23 -5.65 -42.85 -20.08
CA PRO A 23 -4.71 -42.66 -21.19
C PRO A 23 -4.01 -41.32 -21.15
N LEU A 24 -2.70 -41.35 -21.21
CA LEU A 24 -1.85 -40.22 -21.57
C LEU A 24 -2.19 -39.77 -22.98
N ALA A 25 -2.68 -38.55 -23.11
CA ALA A 25 -2.57 -37.80 -24.34
C ALA A 25 -1.85 -36.50 -24.02
N GLY A 26 -0.62 -36.42 -24.44
CA GLY A 26 0.18 -35.22 -24.36
C GLY A 26 -0.40 -34.11 -25.23
N CYS A 27 -0.68 -32.98 -24.62
CA CYS A 27 -0.74 -31.69 -25.29
C CYS A 27 0.23 -30.78 -24.56
N SER A 28 1.36 -30.56 -25.18
CA SER A 28 2.22 -29.42 -24.89
C SER A 28 1.46 -28.16 -25.21
N SER A 29 0.78 -27.60 -24.23
CA SER A 29 0.37 -26.21 -24.29
C SER A 29 1.55 -25.37 -23.86
N ALA A 30 2.27 -24.82 -24.82
CA ALA A 30 3.13 -23.67 -24.58
C ALA A 30 2.26 -22.57 -24.00
N THR A 31 2.33 -22.39 -22.69
CA THR A 31 1.81 -21.21 -22.04
C THR A 31 2.75 -20.08 -22.41
N THR A 32 2.43 -19.40 -23.50
CA THR A 32 2.91 -18.03 -23.73
C THR A 32 2.34 -17.24 -22.56
N SER A 33 3.16 -16.97 -21.57
CA SER A 33 2.92 -15.92 -20.61
C SER A 33 2.92 -14.63 -21.40
N GLY A 34 1.74 -14.22 -21.87
CA GLY A 34 1.50 -12.86 -22.27
C GLY A 34 1.69 -12.04 -20.98
N GLU A 35 2.84 -11.40 -20.86
CA GLU A 35 2.96 -10.21 -20.07
C GLU A 35 2.01 -9.19 -20.68
N GLY A 36 0.76 -9.26 -20.27
CA GLY A 36 -0.13 -8.13 -20.34
C GLY A 36 0.51 -7.08 -19.46
N GLY A 37 1.19 -6.13 -20.09
CA GLY A 37 1.58 -4.90 -19.43
C GLY A 37 0.31 -4.30 -18.87
N SER A 38 0.04 -4.54 -17.59
CA SER A 38 -0.80 -3.66 -16.82
C SER A 38 0.00 -2.37 -16.78
N SER A 39 -0.37 -1.40 -17.58
CA SER A 39 -0.03 -0.01 -17.31
C SER A 39 -0.71 0.27 -15.99
N SER A 40 0.00 0.00 -14.90
CA SER A 40 -0.47 0.32 -13.57
C SER A 40 -0.52 1.84 -13.47
N ALA A 41 -1.46 2.36 -12.69
CA ALA A 41 -1.51 3.79 -12.37
C ALA A 41 -0.14 4.33 -11.89
N GLY A 42 0.73 3.46 -11.38
CA GLY A 42 2.10 3.75 -10.99
C GLY A 42 3.04 4.24 -12.11
N ASP A 43 2.67 4.07 -13.39
CA ASP A 43 3.43 4.69 -14.50
C ASP A 43 3.05 6.17 -14.72
N MET A 44 1.99 6.64 -14.06
CA MET A 44 1.47 8.01 -14.21
C MET A 44 1.60 8.84 -12.93
N PHE A 45 1.67 8.20 -11.79
CA PHE A 45 1.73 8.83 -10.48
C PHE A 45 2.83 8.19 -9.63
N PRO A 46 3.39 8.93 -8.67
CA PRO A 46 4.28 8.34 -7.69
C PRO A 46 3.47 7.51 -6.69
N ASP A 47 4.09 6.46 -6.17
CA ASP A 47 3.53 5.70 -5.08
C ASP A 47 4.18 6.12 -3.76
N VAL A 48 3.39 6.43 -2.75
CA VAL A 48 3.85 6.55 -1.36
C VAL A 48 3.96 5.14 -0.79
N ILE A 49 5.16 4.75 -0.35
CA ILE A 49 5.42 3.38 0.11
C ILE A 49 5.68 3.27 1.61
N GLU A 50 6.06 4.38 2.27
CA GLU A 50 6.26 4.42 3.70
C GLU A 50 6.07 5.85 4.22
N VAL A 51 5.45 5.96 5.40
CA VAL A 51 5.31 7.23 6.13
C VAL A 51 5.58 6.99 7.59
N ALA A 52 6.45 7.80 8.19
CA ALA A 52 6.62 7.90 9.63
C ALA A 52 6.17 9.29 10.10
N ALA A 53 5.36 9.32 11.16
CA ALA A 53 4.90 10.56 11.78
C ALA A 53 5.50 10.71 13.19
N SER A 54 5.92 11.91 13.53
CA SER A 54 6.37 12.29 14.87
C SER A 54 5.71 13.58 15.31
N ALA A 55 5.26 13.61 16.59
CA ALA A 55 4.73 14.82 17.19
C ALA A 55 5.88 15.74 17.63
N GLU A 56 5.70 17.04 17.46
CA GLU A 56 6.61 18.08 17.87
C GLU A 56 6.08 18.83 19.10
N ASP A 57 6.94 19.57 19.78
CA ASP A 57 6.60 20.26 21.04
C ASP A 57 5.58 21.42 20.86
N ASP A 58 5.31 21.85 19.64
CA ASP A 58 4.44 22.99 19.29
C ASP A 58 3.09 22.59 18.70
N GLU A 59 2.63 21.36 18.99
CA GLU A 59 1.36 20.80 18.48
C GLU A 59 1.35 20.59 16.95
N THR A 60 2.53 20.55 16.33
CA THR A 60 2.70 20.20 14.94
C THR A 60 3.27 18.78 14.78
N TYR A 61 3.27 18.31 13.55
CA TYR A 61 3.82 17.00 13.21
C TYR A 61 4.88 17.12 12.12
N THR A 62 5.85 16.24 12.22
CA THR A 62 6.84 15.99 11.18
C THR A 62 6.54 14.65 10.53
N PHE A 63 6.50 14.65 9.19
CA PHE A 63 6.31 13.45 8.37
C PHE A 63 7.58 13.14 7.59
N GLU A 64 8.09 11.93 7.75
CA GLU A 64 9.12 11.35 6.89
C GLU A 64 8.41 10.48 5.86
N VAL A 65 8.46 10.88 4.59
CA VAL A 65 7.72 10.25 3.49
C VAL A 65 8.68 9.61 2.52
N THR A 66 8.51 8.32 2.28
CA THR A 66 9.24 7.57 1.26
C THR A 66 8.34 7.30 0.06
N MET A 67 8.83 7.68 -1.10
CA MET A 67 8.11 7.57 -2.37
C MET A 67 8.92 6.80 -3.40
N THR A 68 8.20 6.24 -4.37
CA THR A 68 8.80 5.68 -5.58
C THR A 68 8.13 6.25 -6.82
N SER A 69 8.93 6.68 -7.78
CA SER A 69 8.50 7.22 -9.07
C SER A 69 9.51 6.82 -10.16
N PRO A 70 9.50 5.55 -10.59
CA PRO A 70 10.51 5.01 -11.50
C PRO A 70 10.52 5.67 -12.88
N TYR A 71 9.52 6.50 -13.18
CA TYR A 71 9.39 7.27 -14.41
C TYR A 71 10.06 8.67 -14.33
N ASP A 72 10.62 9.06 -13.18
CA ASP A 72 11.19 10.39 -12.99
C ASP A 72 12.25 10.72 -14.04
N THR A 73 12.11 11.91 -14.60
CA THR A 73 13.09 12.58 -15.48
C THR A 73 13.10 14.07 -15.16
N PRO A 74 14.10 14.84 -15.58
CA PRO A 74 14.11 16.29 -15.40
C PRO A 74 12.90 17.02 -16.01
N GLU A 75 12.24 16.42 -17.00
CA GLU A 75 11.08 17.00 -17.69
C GLU A 75 9.74 16.62 -17.03
N ARG A 76 9.71 15.52 -16.25
CA ARG A 76 8.54 15.05 -15.54
C ARG A 76 8.94 14.21 -14.34
N TYR A 77 8.49 14.55 -13.16
CA TYR A 77 8.85 13.88 -11.91
C TYR A 77 7.75 14.00 -10.85
N ALA A 78 7.90 13.21 -9.78
CA ALA A 78 7.13 13.37 -8.56
C ALA A 78 7.56 14.68 -7.87
N ASP A 79 6.71 15.71 -7.93
CA ASP A 79 7.04 17.04 -7.43
C ASP A 79 6.45 17.35 -6.06
N GLY A 80 5.96 16.33 -5.33
CA GLY A 80 5.52 16.50 -3.95
C GLY A 80 4.49 15.49 -3.48
N TRP A 81 3.84 15.84 -2.38
CA TRP A 81 2.74 15.11 -1.78
C TRP A 81 1.85 16.04 -0.95
N ARG A 82 0.71 15.52 -0.53
CA ARG A 82 -0.16 16.14 0.47
C ARG A 82 -0.47 15.19 1.61
N VAL A 83 -0.71 15.77 2.79
CA VAL A 83 -1.20 15.08 3.99
C VAL A 83 -2.67 15.39 4.12
N LEU A 84 -3.49 14.37 4.24
CA LEU A 84 -4.95 14.44 4.28
C LEU A 84 -5.48 13.90 5.61
N ALA A 85 -6.46 14.58 6.18
CA ALA A 85 -7.29 14.00 7.22
C ALA A 85 -8.26 12.95 6.62
N GLU A 86 -8.88 12.13 7.47
CA GLU A 86 -9.83 11.08 7.06
C GLU A 86 -11.01 11.60 6.24
N ASP A 87 -11.41 12.85 6.42
CA ASP A 87 -12.49 13.50 5.66
C ASP A 87 -12.02 14.10 4.32
N GLY A 88 -10.73 13.93 3.97
CA GLY A 88 -10.11 14.47 2.77
C GLY A 88 -9.64 15.93 2.89
N THR A 89 -9.72 16.53 4.08
CA THR A 89 -9.16 17.86 4.32
C THR A 89 -7.65 17.85 4.17
N VAL A 90 -7.09 18.76 3.36
CA VAL A 90 -5.65 18.93 3.21
C VAL A 90 -5.07 19.62 4.43
N LEU A 91 -4.22 18.92 5.18
CA LEU A 91 -3.53 19.42 6.36
C LEU A 91 -2.17 20.05 6.03
N GLY A 92 -1.51 19.53 5.00
CA GLY A 92 -0.22 20.03 4.56
C GLY A 92 0.11 19.59 3.15
N THR A 93 0.98 20.35 2.50
CA THR A 93 1.49 20.03 1.16
C THR A 93 2.99 20.23 1.14
N MET A 94 3.71 19.26 0.60
CA MET A 94 5.14 19.36 0.32
C MET A 94 5.35 19.54 -1.17
N LYS A 95 6.32 20.40 -1.53
CA LYS A 95 6.76 20.58 -2.91
C LYS A 95 8.23 20.21 -3.04
N LEU A 96 8.54 19.46 -4.09
CA LEU A 96 9.89 19.09 -4.49
C LEU A 96 10.27 19.84 -5.78
N ASP A 97 11.53 20.27 -5.89
CA ASP A 97 11.95 21.18 -6.94
C ASP A 97 12.73 20.51 -8.08
N HIS A 98 13.02 19.22 -7.98
CA HIS A 98 13.79 18.46 -8.97
C HIS A 98 13.40 16.98 -8.98
N ASP A 99 13.80 16.28 -10.03
CA ASP A 99 13.60 14.83 -10.16
C ASP A 99 14.49 14.03 -9.19
N HIS A 100 14.07 12.80 -8.92
CA HIS A 100 14.75 11.86 -8.04
C HIS A 100 15.11 10.56 -8.79
N ALA A 101 15.31 10.64 -10.10
CA ALA A 101 15.52 9.49 -10.99
C ALA A 101 16.63 8.54 -10.53
N GLU A 102 17.69 9.08 -9.91
CA GLU A 102 18.87 8.31 -9.49
C GLU A 102 18.84 7.87 -8.02
N GLU A 103 17.80 8.25 -7.26
CA GLU A 103 17.71 7.92 -5.82
C GLU A 103 16.45 7.13 -5.44
N GLN A 104 15.89 6.38 -6.36
CA GLN A 104 14.66 5.62 -6.16
C GLN A 104 14.85 4.36 -5.27
N PRO A 105 13.99 4.09 -4.27
CA PRO A 105 13.01 5.02 -3.71
C PRO A 105 13.70 6.15 -2.93
N PHE A 106 13.05 7.29 -2.82
CA PHE A 106 13.60 8.43 -2.10
C PHE A 106 12.75 8.84 -0.89
N THR A 107 13.41 9.39 0.14
CA THR A 107 12.75 9.86 1.37
C THR A 107 13.00 11.34 1.57
N ARG A 108 11.94 12.08 1.95
CA ARG A 108 12.01 13.50 2.31
C ARG A 108 11.18 13.79 3.54
N ILE A 109 11.47 14.89 4.21
CA ILE A 109 10.86 15.26 5.48
C ILE A 109 10.05 16.54 5.30
N GLN A 110 8.82 16.51 5.79
CA GLN A 110 7.93 17.68 5.91
C GLN A 110 7.70 17.97 7.38
N THR A 111 8.05 19.16 7.83
CA THR A 111 7.90 19.60 9.23
C THR A 111 6.79 20.62 9.38
N GLY A 112 6.30 20.82 10.61
CA GLY A 112 5.38 21.90 10.96
C GLY A 112 3.98 21.72 10.36
N VAL A 113 3.50 20.49 10.20
CA VAL A 113 2.14 20.23 9.75
C VAL A 113 1.20 20.34 10.94
N GLU A 114 0.29 21.32 10.90
CA GLU A 114 -0.76 21.48 11.90
C GLU A 114 -1.84 20.41 11.68
N VAL A 115 -2.13 19.63 12.72
CA VAL A 115 -3.17 18.61 12.69
C VAL A 115 -4.23 18.95 13.73
N PRO A 116 -5.53 19.00 13.37
CA PRO A 116 -6.60 19.28 14.32
C PRO A 116 -6.68 18.25 15.44
N ASP A 117 -6.99 18.72 16.66
CA ASP A 117 -7.24 17.87 17.82
C ASP A 117 -8.26 16.77 17.52
N GLY A 118 -7.93 15.55 17.95
CA GLY A 118 -8.79 14.38 17.76
C GLY A 118 -8.67 13.71 16.39
N THR A 119 -7.66 14.08 15.60
CA THR A 119 -7.26 13.33 14.41
C THR A 119 -6.38 12.15 14.82
N ASP A 120 -6.85 10.93 14.63
CA ASP A 120 -6.12 9.72 15.03
C ASP A 120 -5.17 9.22 13.94
N SER A 121 -5.50 9.47 12.67
CA SER A 121 -4.70 9.06 11.52
C SER A 121 -4.79 10.05 10.36
N VAL A 122 -3.80 10.01 9.48
CA VAL A 122 -3.76 10.79 8.25
C VAL A 122 -3.36 9.91 7.08
N GLU A 123 -3.68 10.33 5.87
CA GLU A 123 -3.26 9.70 4.62
C GLU A 123 -2.28 10.61 3.88
N VAL A 124 -1.24 10.02 3.28
CA VAL A 124 -0.30 10.74 2.42
C VAL A 124 -0.44 10.27 0.99
N GLU A 125 -0.64 11.23 0.08
CA GLU A 125 -0.84 11.01 -1.34
C GLU A 125 0.19 11.78 -2.16
N GLY A 126 0.84 11.09 -3.10
CA GLY A 126 1.86 11.65 -3.96
C GLY A 126 1.30 12.56 -5.06
N HIS A 127 2.15 13.44 -5.57
CA HIS A 127 1.84 14.36 -6.65
C HIS A 127 2.84 14.24 -7.80
N ASP A 128 2.32 14.05 -9.01
CA ASP A 128 3.07 14.10 -10.27
C ASP A 128 2.92 15.47 -10.92
N GLN A 129 4.03 16.04 -11.38
CA GLN A 129 4.07 17.38 -11.98
C GLN A 129 3.10 17.57 -13.15
N ALA A 130 2.84 16.53 -13.92
CA ALA A 130 2.00 16.59 -15.12
C ALA A 130 0.56 16.12 -14.88
N ASN A 131 0.36 15.15 -13.97
CA ASN A 131 -0.92 14.46 -13.79
C ASN A 131 -1.65 14.82 -12.49
N GLY A 132 -0.98 15.48 -11.54
CA GLY A 132 -1.56 15.84 -10.26
C GLY A 132 -1.43 14.75 -9.20
N TYR A 133 -2.38 14.69 -8.27
CA TYR A 133 -2.38 13.72 -7.17
C TYR A 133 -2.87 12.35 -7.62
N GLY A 134 -2.22 11.28 -7.11
CA GLY A 134 -2.59 9.90 -7.38
C GLY A 134 -1.48 8.92 -7.03
N GLY A 135 -1.67 7.65 -7.41
CA GLY A 135 -0.80 6.54 -7.04
C GLY A 135 -1.23 5.87 -5.75
N ASP A 136 -0.40 4.96 -5.24
CA ASP A 136 -0.65 4.30 -3.97
C ASP A 136 -0.42 5.27 -2.81
N THR A 137 -1.30 5.24 -1.81
CA THR A 137 -1.27 6.09 -0.62
C THR A 137 -0.90 5.27 0.61
N VAL A 138 -0.42 5.94 1.65
CA VAL A 138 -0.15 5.34 2.95
C VAL A 138 -0.90 6.10 4.03
N SER A 139 -1.69 5.37 4.83
CA SER A 139 -2.27 5.90 6.06
C SER A 139 -1.34 5.61 7.24
N VAL A 140 -1.17 6.57 8.12
CA VAL A 140 -0.35 6.47 9.33
C VAL A 140 -1.12 6.96 10.56
N ASP A 141 -1.06 6.18 11.64
CA ASP A 141 -1.57 6.59 12.94
C ASP A 141 -0.67 7.67 13.54
N LEU A 142 -1.26 8.71 14.10
CA LEU A 142 -0.52 9.79 14.71
C LEU A 142 -0.12 9.44 16.15
N PRO A 143 1.16 9.62 16.52
CA PRO A 143 1.57 9.52 17.92
C PRO A 143 0.91 10.64 18.74
N LEU A 144 0.63 10.37 20.01
CA LEU A 144 0.16 11.41 20.92
C LEU A 144 1.26 12.48 21.10
N PRO A 145 0.89 13.75 21.12
CA PRO A 145 1.82 14.85 21.36
C PRO A 145 2.35 14.86 22.79
#